data_ea14a3e9c86355399a6a6e55d2ff0883
#
_entry.id   ea14a3e9c86355399a6a6e55d2ff0883
#
_cell.length_a   1.000
_cell.length_b   1.000
_cell.length_c   1.000
_cell.angle_alpha   90.00
_cell.angle_beta   90.00
_cell.angle_gamma   90.00
#
_symmetry.space_group_name_H-M   'P 1'
#
loop_
_entity.id
_entity.type
_entity.pdbx_description
1 polymer ?
#
loop_
_entity_poly.entity_id
_entity_poly.type
_entity_poly.pdbx_seq_one_letter_code
_entity_poly.pdbx_strand_id
1 'polypeptide(L)'
;MQALPIKYYQLMNFNNKTIIITGASSGIGKALAEELAKRGANLVLGARQYVTLCEITAALEKKYNVRALAVQVDVSIEEECDMLVKQALLTFGQIDVLINNAGLSMRALFNDVDLSVLKNLMNVNFWGTVYCTKYALPEILKTKGTIVGVSSIAGYRGLPGRTGYSSSKFAMNGFLEALRTELLKTGVNVMIACPGFTTSNIRVAALAKDGVAHGETSMEEGKMMTAEKVAELISDGISGRKRTLIMTGQGKLAVWMNKLFPSFTDRKVFSLFAKEKNPLIK
;
A
#
# COMPACT_ATOMS: atom_id res chain seq x y z
N MET A 1 -17.18 23.50 -25.49
CA MET A 1 -16.39 22.78 -24.47
C MET A 1 -15.39 23.77 -23.88
N GLN A 2 -15.68 24.34 -22.71
CA GLN A 2 -14.72 25.20 -22.02
C GLN A 2 -13.65 24.32 -21.41
N ALA A 3 -12.38 24.52 -21.77
CA ALA A 3 -11.23 23.87 -21.15
C ALA A 3 -11.22 24.23 -19.65
N LEU A 4 -11.33 23.22 -18.80
CA LEU A 4 -11.15 23.41 -17.37
C LEU A 4 -9.73 23.96 -17.13
N PRO A 5 -9.57 25.02 -16.31
CA PRO A 5 -8.27 25.60 -16.05
C PRO A 5 -7.37 24.54 -15.42
N ILE A 6 -6.14 24.41 -15.94
CA ILE A 6 -5.07 23.62 -15.33
C ILE A 6 -4.80 24.26 -13.97
N LYS A 7 -5.39 23.69 -12.90
CA LYS A 7 -5.02 24.09 -11.54
C LYS A 7 -3.56 23.67 -11.34
N TYR A 8 -2.67 24.64 -11.26
CA TYR A 8 -1.34 24.44 -10.69
C TYR A 8 -1.55 24.00 -9.22
N TYR A 9 -1.51 22.71 -8.97
CA TYR A 9 -1.50 22.19 -7.60
C TYR A 9 -0.14 22.55 -7.00
N GLN A 10 -0.16 23.42 -6.00
CA GLN A 10 1.01 23.69 -5.19
C GLN A 10 1.46 22.37 -4.57
N LEU A 11 2.73 21.98 -4.74
CA LEU A 11 3.28 20.75 -4.17
C LEU A 11 3.02 20.72 -2.66
N MET A 12 2.53 19.61 -2.14
CA MET A 12 2.28 19.48 -0.71
C MET A 12 3.61 19.52 0.04
N ASN A 13 3.75 20.49 0.94
CA ASN A 13 4.81 20.50 1.94
C ASN A 13 4.39 19.57 3.10
N PHE A 14 5.28 18.70 3.57
CA PHE A 14 5.00 17.75 4.64
C PHE A 14 5.28 18.30 6.04
N ASN A 15 5.90 19.48 6.18
CA ASN A 15 6.17 20.08 7.48
C ASN A 15 4.88 20.20 8.30
N ASN A 16 4.91 19.63 9.52
CA ASN A 16 3.80 19.59 10.45
C ASN A 16 2.53 18.88 9.94
N LYS A 17 2.62 18.12 8.83
CA LYS A 17 1.53 17.28 8.36
C LYS A 17 1.48 15.98 9.16
N THR A 18 0.30 15.58 9.57
CA THR A 18 0.09 14.30 10.28
C THR A 18 -0.25 13.20 9.27
N ILE A 19 0.58 12.17 9.26
CA ILE A 19 0.49 11.05 8.32
C ILE A 19 0.36 9.74 9.07
N ILE A 20 -0.72 9.01 8.82
CA ILE A 20 -0.92 7.65 9.31
C ILE A 20 -0.35 6.66 8.28
N ILE A 21 0.47 5.71 8.73
CA ILE A 21 1.03 4.63 7.89
C ILE A 21 0.71 3.29 8.54
N THR A 22 -0.08 2.44 7.87
CA THR A 22 -0.33 1.08 8.31
C THR A 22 0.73 0.12 7.80
N GLY A 23 1.05 -0.94 8.58
CA GLY A 23 2.13 -1.88 8.23
C GLY A 23 3.52 -1.23 8.28
N ALA A 24 3.74 -0.31 9.22
CA ALA A 24 4.94 0.52 9.29
C ALA A 24 6.15 -0.16 9.94
N SER A 25 6.03 -1.38 10.45
CA SER A 25 7.14 -2.07 11.16
C SER A 25 8.24 -2.60 10.23
N SER A 26 8.01 -2.70 8.92
CA SER A 26 8.99 -3.25 7.98
C SER A 26 8.76 -2.79 6.53
N GLY A 27 9.69 -3.14 5.64
CA GLY A 27 9.56 -2.99 4.18
C GLY A 27 9.18 -1.58 3.74
N ILE A 28 8.20 -1.47 2.84
CA ILE A 28 7.76 -0.19 2.27
C ILE A 28 7.21 0.76 3.36
N GLY A 29 6.47 0.23 4.35
CA GLY A 29 5.90 1.06 5.41
C GLY A 29 6.97 1.70 6.29
N LYS A 30 8.03 0.97 6.67
CA LYS A 30 9.17 1.51 7.40
C LYS A 30 9.94 2.54 6.56
N ALA A 31 10.18 2.25 5.28
CA ALA A 31 10.84 3.19 4.38
C ALA A 31 10.01 4.47 4.16
N LEU A 32 8.68 4.38 4.09
CA LEU A 32 7.79 5.54 4.05
C LEU A 32 7.88 6.38 5.32
N ALA A 33 7.94 5.74 6.49
CA ALA A 33 8.10 6.45 7.75
C ALA A 33 9.42 7.26 7.78
N GLU A 34 10.51 6.64 7.34
CA GLU A 34 11.83 7.30 7.23
C GLU A 34 11.79 8.48 6.24
N GLU A 35 11.27 8.28 5.03
CA GLU A 35 11.25 9.31 3.98
C GLU A 35 10.34 10.49 4.36
N LEU A 36 9.18 10.23 4.96
CA LEU A 36 8.25 11.28 5.35
C LEU A 36 8.73 12.04 6.60
N ALA A 37 9.37 11.36 7.55
CA ALA A 37 10.05 12.02 8.68
C ALA A 37 11.15 12.97 8.19
N LYS A 38 11.98 12.52 7.25
CA LYS A 38 13.01 13.35 6.60
C LYS A 38 12.42 14.60 5.92
N ARG A 39 11.17 14.52 5.45
CA ARG A 39 10.43 15.65 4.85
C ARG A 39 9.65 16.49 5.87
N GLY A 40 9.83 16.25 7.19
CA GLY A 40 9.26 17.04 8.28
C GLY A 40 7.85 16.68 8.70
N ALA A 41 7.33 15.51 8.30
CA ALA A 41 6.00 15.05 8.70
C ALA A 41 5.98 14.53 10.14
N ASN A 42 4.87 14.75 10.83
CA ASN A 42 4.50 14.02 12.03
C ASN A 42 3.89 12.67 11.64
N LEU A 43 4.23 11.61 12.36
CA LEU A 43 3.90 10.25 11.94
C LEU A 43 3.06 9.52 12.98
N VAL A 44 2.09 8.74 12.51
CA VAL A 44 1.39 7.71 13.28
C VAL A 44 1.67 6.36 12.61
N LEU A 45 2.45 5.53 13.27
CA LEU A 45 2.91 4.25 12.74
C LEU A 45 2.08 3.12 13.33
N GLY A 46 1.27 2.46 12.49
CA GLY A 46 0.41 1.34 12.88
C GLY A 46 0.94 0.00 12.40
N ALA A 47 1.10 -0.98 13.29
CA ALA A 47 1.37 -2.38 12.98
C ALA A 47 1.15 -3.27 14.22
N ARG A 48 1.19 -4.60 14.03
CA ARG A 48 1.05 -5.56 15.13
C ARG A 48 2.27 -5.60 16.07
N GLN A 49 3.46 -5.32 15.54
CA GLN A 49 4.74 -5.40 16.28
C GLN A 49 5.02 -4.08 17.02
N TYR A 50 4.38 -3.91 18.18
CA TYR A 50 4.44 -2.66 18.94
C TYR A 50 5.86 -2.26 19.36
N VAL A 51 6.65 -3.20 19.86
CA VAL A 51 8.04 -2.93 20.30
C VAL A 51 8.88 -2.38 19.15
N THR A 52 8.81 -3.02 17.98
CA THR A 52 9.50 -2.55 16.77
C THR A 52 9.04 -1.16 16.34
N LEU A 53 7.73 -0.86 16.48
CA LEU A 53 7.23 0.50 16.17
C LEU A 53 7.80 1.54 17.14
N CYS A 54 7.89 1.23 18.43
CA CYS A 54 8.50 2.14 19.44
C CYS A 54 9.96 2.43 19.13
N GLU A 55 10.73 1.43 18.72
CA GLU A 55 12.13 1.62 18.30
C GLU A 55 12.22 2.52 17.06
N ILE A 56 11.36 2.30 16.07
CA ILE A 56 11.32 3.12 14.85
C ILE A 56 10.93 4.56 15.17
N THR A 57 9.87 4.79 15.95
CA THR A 57 9.43 6.15 16.30
C THR A 57 10.51 6.91 17.05
N ALA A 58 11.12 6.31 18.07
CA ALA A 58 12.21 6.94 18.84
C ALA A 58 13.42 7.31 17.96
N ALA A 59 13.78 6.42 17.01
CA ALA A 59 14.87 6.69 16.08
C ALA A 59 14.55 7.86 15.13
N LEU A 60 13.31 7.93 14.62
CA LEU A 60 12.84 8.99 13.71
C LEU A 60 12.78 10.34 14.41
N GLU A 61 12.23 10.39 15.63
CA GLU A 61 12.17 11.62 16.46
C GLU A 61 13.58 12.18 16.73
N LYS A 62 14.48 11.29 17.15
CA LYS A 62 15.89 11.67 17.41
C LYS A 62 16.61 12.18 16.16
N LYS A 63 16.37 11.54 15.00
CA LYS A 63 17.12 11.81 13.76
C LYS A 63 16.60 13.03 13.00
N TYR A 64 15.29 13.24 12.99
CA TYR A 64 14.64 14.23 12.11
C TYR A 64 13.94 15.37 12.86
N ASN A 65 13.92 15.33 14.19
CA ASN A 65 13.24 16.33 15.02
C ASN A 65 11.74 16.49 14.64
N VAL A 66 11.08 15.38 14.40
CA VAL A 66 9.64 15.27 14.15
C VAL A 66 8.96 14.58 15.32
N ARG A 67 7.63 14.58 15.38
CA ARG A 67 6.86 13.82 16.36
C ARG A 67 6.39 12.52 15.73
N ALA A 68 6.51 11.40 16.44
CA ALA A 68 6.06 10.10 15.96
C ALA A 68 5.34 9.31 17.07
N LEU A 69 4.21 8.69 16.72
CA LEU A 69 3.39 7.87 17.60
C LEU A 69 3.38 6.43 17.09
N ALA A 70 3.71 5.49 17.98
CA ALA A 70 3.54 4.05 17.72
C ALA A 70 2.16 3.59 18.20
N VAL A 71 1.42 2.88 17.35
CA VAL A 71 0.11 2.32 17.68
C VAL A 71 0.09 0.84 17.30
N GLN A 72 -0.20 -0.03 18.26
CA GLN A 72 -0.44 -1.43 17.95
C GLN A 72 -1.80 -1.58 17.27
N VAL A 73 -1.82 -2.20 16.09
CA VAL A 73 -3.04 -2.40 15.33
C VAL A 73 -2.95 -3.62 14.42
N ASP A 74 -3.95 -4.47 14.45
CA ASP A 74 -4.26 -5.41 13.38
C ASP A 74 -5.36 -4.80 12.50
N VAL A 75 -5.01 -4.41 11.29
CA VAL A 75 -5.95 -3.73 10.37
C VAL A 75 -7.11 -4.63 9.91
N SER A 76 -7.06 -5.93 10.18
CA SER A 76 -8.20 -6.84 9.92
C SER A 76 -9.31 -6.71 10.97
N ILE A 77 -9.07 -5.97 12.06
CA ILE A 77 -10.01 -5.72 13.16
C ILE A 77 -10.48 -4.28 13.07
N GLU A 78 -11.79 -4.09 12.87
CA GLU A 78 -12.39 -2.78 12.61
C GLU A 78 -12.18 -1.81 13.78
N GLU A 79 -12.40 -2.28 15.01
CA GLU A 79 -12.27 -1.49 16.23
C GLU A 79 -10.85 -0.99 16.47
N GLU A 80 -9.84 -1.78 16.08
CA GLU A 80 -8.44 -1.37 16.19
C GLU A 80 -8.09 -0.28 15.15
N CYS A 81 -8.70 -0.32 13.96
CA CYS A 81 -8.57 0.74 12.96
C CYS A 81 -9.20 2.06 13.42
N ASP A 82 -10.37 2.02 14.07
CA ASP A 82 -11.00 3.19 14.69
C ASP A 82 -10.10 3.76 15.81
N MET A 83 -9.56 2.89 16.66
CA MET A 83 -8.66 3.30 17.75
C MET A 83 -7.36 3.93 17.22
N LEU A 84 -6.77 3.41 16.14
CA LEU A 84 -5.60 4.01 15.48
C LEU A 84 -5.89 5.47 15.08
N VAL A 85 -7.03 5.73 14.45
CA VAL A 85 -7.44 7.07 14.03
C VAL A 85 -7.70 7.98 15.22
N LYS A 86 -8.39 7.50 16.26
CA LYS A 86 -8.63 8.25 17.49
C LYS A 86 -7.34 8.66 18.19
N GLN A 87 -6.37 7.76 18.30
CA GLN A 87 -5.08 8.07 18.90
C GLN A 87 -4.30 9.10 18.08
N ALA A 88 -4.36 9.02 16.74
CA ALA A 88 -3.77 10.03 15.87
C ALA A 88 -4.36 11.42 16.15
N LEU A 89 -5.68 11.52 16.25
CA LEU A 89 -6.38 12.79 16.52
C LEU A 89 -6.10 13.33 17.93
N LEU A 90 -6.08 12.48 18.94
CA LEU A 90 -5.75 12.88 20.32
C LEU A 90 -4.33 13.45 20.41
N THR A 91 -3.39 12.90 19.65
CA THR A 91 -1.98 13.27 19.71
C THR A 91 -1.66 14.49 18.85
N PHE A 92 -2.24 14.60 17.65
CA PHE A 92 -1.85 15.60 16.66
C PHE A 92 -2.95 16.58 16.27
N GLY A 93 -4.21 16.31 16.63
CA GLY A 93 -5.35 17.18 16.36
C GLY A 93 -5.88 17.18 14.92
N GLN A 94 -5.14 16.58 13.98
CA GLN A 94 -5.51 16.52 12.57
C GLN A 94 -4.92 15.29 11.87
N ILE A 95 -5.48 14.93 10.73
CA ILE A 95 -4.94 13.91 9.82
C ILE A 95 -4.91 14.49 8.41
N ASP A 96 -3.73 14.60 7.80
CA ASP A 96 -3.54 15.12 6.46
C ASP A 96 -3.39 13.99 5.42
N VAL A 97 -2.78 12.86 5.81
CA VAL A 97 -2.58 11.73 4.89
C VAL A 97 -2.82 10.40 5.61
N LEU A 98 -3.55 9.52 4.95
CA LEU A 98 -3.65 8.11 5.33
C LEU A 98 -2.95 7.25 4.26
N ILE A 99 -1.97 6.45 4.66
CA ILE A 99 -1.30 5.48 3.78
C ILE A 99 -1.69 4.06 4.22
N ASN A 100 -2.64 3.47 3.51
CA ASN A 100 -3.04 2.07 3.63
C ASN A 100 -1.96 1.21 2.96
N ASN A 101 -0.94 0.84 3.73
CA ASN A 101 0.21 0.06 3.25
C ASN A 101 0.23 -1.37 3.83
N ALA A 102 -0.41 -1.62 4.98
CA ALA A 102 -0.50 -2.97 5.53
C ALA A 102 -0.99 -3.97 4.47
N GLY A 103 -0.34 -5.12 4.41
CA GLY A 103 -0.73 -6.12 3.43
C GLY A 103 0.03 -7.43 3.55
N LEU A 104 -0.63 -8.49 3.12
CA LEU A 104 -0.10 -9.84 3.01
C LEU A 104 -0.06 -10.26 1.55
N SER A 105 0.82 -11.22 1.22
CA SER A 105 0.88 -11.89 -0.07
C SER A 105 0.70 -13.41 0.11
N MET A 106 0.57 -14.14 -0.99
CA MET A 106 0.51 -15.60 -0.96
C MET A 106 1.32 -16.20 -2.12
N ARG A 107 1.68 -17.47 -1.98
CA ARG A 107 2.27 -18.29 -3.04
C ARG A 107 1.77 -19.74 -2.94
N ALA A 108 0.62 -20.00 -3.56
CA ALA A 108 0.04 -21.33 -3.69
C ALA A 108 -0.90 -21.39 -4.89
N LEU A 109 -1.06 -22.55 -5.53
CA LEU A 109 -2.08 -22.75 -6.56
C LEU A 109 -3.47 -22.80 -5.91
N PHE A 110 -4.49 -22.37 -6.66
CA PHE A 110 -5.85 -22.29 -6.15
C PHE A 110 -6.40 -23.67 -5.75
N ASN A 111 -6.02 -24.71 -6.45
CA ASN A 111 -6.45 -26.08 -6.14
C ASN A 111 -5.95 -26.60 -4.78
N ASP A 112 -4.83 -26.04 -4.28
CA ASP A 112 -4.14 -26.56 -3.10
C ASP A 112 -4.30 -25.65 -1.87
N VAL A 113 -4.76 -24.40 -2.08
CA VAL A 113 -4.79 -23.38 -1.02
C VAL A 113 -6.05 -23.48 -0.16
N ASP A 114 -5.88 -23.37 1.15
CA ASP A 114 -6.99 -23.25 2.08
C ASP A 114 -7.76 -21.95 1.89
N LEU A 115 -9.08 -21.98 1.88
CA LEU A 115 -9.92 -20.79 1.74
C LEU A 115 -9.72 -19.76 2.85
N SER A 116 -9.25 -20.18 4.03
CA SER A 116 -8.87 -19.30 5.14
C SER A 116 -7.75 -18.32 4.74
N VAL A 117 -6.80 -18.74 3.89
CA VAL A 117 -5.72 -17.90 3.37
C VAL A 117 -6.30 -16.76 2.51
N LEU A 118 -7.25 -17.08 1.62
CA LEU A 118 -7.90 -16.08 0.78
C LEU A 118 -8.70 -15.07 1.62
N LYS A 119 -9.44 -15.58 2.62
CA LYS A 119 -10.19 -14.74 3.58
C LYS A 119 -9.26 -13.80 4.33
N ASN A 120 -8.13 -14.31 4.85
CA ASN A 120 -7.14 -13.50 5.55
C ASN A 120 -6.55 -12.40 4.67
N LEU A 121 -6.22 -12.72 3.41
CA LEU A 121 -5.75 -11.71 2.43
C LEU A 121 -6.79 -10.63 2.17
N MET A 122 -8.07 -11.00 2.07
CA MET A 122 -9.16 -10.02 1.92
C MET A 122 -9.31 -9.15 3.17
N ASN A 123 -9.27 -9.75 4.35
CA ASN A 123 -9.41 -9.03 5.62
C ASN A 123 -8.30 -7.99 5.80
N VAL A 124 -7.04 -8.38 5.59
CA VAL A 124 -5.91 -7.46 5.77
C VAL A 124 -5.81 -6.44 4.62
N ASN A 125 -5.79 -6.90 3.37
CA ASN A 125 -5.46 -6.02 2.24
C ASN A 125 -6.64 -5.12 1.83
N PHE A 126 -7.87 -5.64 1.87
CA PHE A 126 -9.06 -4.92 1.43
C PHE A 126 -9.82 -4.31 2.61
N TRP A 127 -10.30 -5.13 3.55
CA TRP A 127 -11.09 -4.62 4.67
C TRP A 127 -10.27 -3.69 5.57
N GLY A 128 -9.00 -3.98 5.83
CA GLY A 128 -8.12 -3.05 6.56
C GLY A 128 -8.00 -1.69 5.87
N THR A 129 -7.95 -1.66 4.52
CA THR A 129 -7.99 -0.39 3.77
C THR A 129 -9.34 0.30 3.93
N VAL A 130 -10.45 -0.43 3.89
CA VAL A 130 -11.81 0.12 4.05
C VAL A 130 -11.99 0.71 5.45
N TYR A 131 -11.65 -0.04 6.50
CA TYR A 131 -11.81 0.39 7.90
C TYR A 131 -10.98 1.65 8.20
N CYS A 132 -9.68 1.61 7.96
CA CYS A 132 -8.82 2.78 8.20
C CYS A 132 -9.31 4.00 7.41
N THR A 133 -9.75 3.81 6.16
CA THR A 133 -10.28 4.90 5.34
C THR A 133 -11.59 5.43 5.89
N LYS A 134 -12.51 4.57 6.33
CA LYS A 134 -13.82 4.95 6.88
C LYS A 134 -13.67 5.88 8.08
N TYR A 135 -12.79 5.52 9.02
CA TYR A 135 -12.60 6.29 10.24
C TYR A 135 -11.76 7.56 10.03
N ALA A 136 -10.76 7.53 9.12
CA ALA A 136 -9.94 8.71 8.84
C ALA A 136 -10.62 9.73 7.90
N LEU A 137 -11.59 9.32 7.10
CA LEU A 137 -12.19 10.16 6.05
C LEU A 137 -12.77 11.48 6.57
N PRO A 138 -13.51 11.55 7.71
CA PRO A 138 -14.04 12.82 8.22
C PRO A 138 -12.96 13.88 8.45
N GLU A 139 -11.80 13.48 8.95
CA GLU A 139 -10.67 14.38 9.21
C GLU A 139 -9.92 14.76 7.94
N ILE A 140 -9.74 13.80 7.04
CA ILE A 140 -9.13 14.03 5.72
C ILE A 140 -9.98 14.97 4.86
N LEU A 141 -11.29 14.97 5.02
CA LEU A 141 -12.19 15.94 4.39
C LEU A 141 -11.94 17.37 4.89
N LYS A 142 -11.71 17.56 6.19
CA LYS A 142 -11.42 18.88 6.79
C LYS A 142 -10.08 19.43 6.29
N THR A 143 -9.07 18.59 6.20
CA THR A 143 -7.71 18.97 5.74
C THR A 143 -7.59 19.04 4.21
N LYS A 144 -8.59 18.56 3.46
CA LYS A 144 -8.52 18.31 2.00
C LYS A 144 -7.30 17.47 1.64
N GLY A 145 -7.03 16.48 2.47
CA GLY A 145 -5.83 15.68 2.52
C GLY A 145 -5.73 14.62 1.40
N THR A 146 -4.99 13.55 1.69
CA THR A 146 -4.75 12.46 0.72
C THR A 146 -4.96 11.10 1.35
N ILE A 147 -5.66 10.22 0.65
CA ILE A 147 -5.79 8.78 0.94
C ILE A 147 -4.94 8.03 -0.08
N VAL A 148 -4.03 7.19 0.40
CA VAL A 148 -3.17 6.34 -0.43
C VAL A 148 -3.47 4.88 -0.16
N GLY A 149 -3.69 4.09 -1.22
CA GLY A 149 -3.66 2.64 -1.14
C GLY A 149 -2.38 2.11 -1.79
N VAL A 150 -1.54 1.42 -1.03
CA VAL A 150 -0.38 0.71 -1.57
C VAL A 150 -0.85 -0.63 -2.15
N SER A 151 -1.20 -0.57 -3.42
CA SER A 151 -1.67 -1.70 -4.21
C SER A 151 -0.49 -2.48 -4.82
N SER A 152 -0.65 -2.98 -6.01
CA SER A 152 0.34 -3.72 -6.79
C SER A 152 -0.07 -3.73 -8.27
N ILE A 153 0.87 -4.11 -9.14
CA ILE A 153 0.52 -4.53 -10.51
C ILE A 153 -0.47 -5.71 -10.48
N ALA A 154 -0.41 -6.55 -9.44
CA ALA A 154 -1.38 -7.63 -9.21
C ALA A 154 -2.82 -7.15 -8.99
N GLY A 155 -3.06 -5.87 -8.74
CA GLY A 155 -4.38 -5.24 -8.70
C GLY A 155 -4.92 -4.80 -10.06
N TYR A 156 -4.14 -4.97 -11.14
CA TYR A 156 -4.56 -4.73 -12.53
C TYR A 156 -4.42 -5.97 -13.41
N ARG A 157 -3.56 -6.89 -13.01
CA ARG A 157 -3.32 -8.15 -13.70
C ARG A 157 -3.18 -9.28 -12.69
N GLY A 158 -4.10 -10.27 -12.73
CA GLY A 158 -4.01 -11.47 -11.90
C GLY A 158 -2.74 -12.28 -12.18
N LEU A 159 -2.11 -12.79 -11.13
CA LEU A 159 -0.86 -13.53 -11.22
C LEU A 159 -1.05 -14.99 -10.78
N PRO A 160 -0.48 -15.97 -11.50
CA PRO A 160 -0.50 -17.38 -11.11
C PRO A 160 0.08 -17.58 -9.70
N GLY A 161 -0.53 -18.49 -8.94
CA GLY A 161 -0.13 -18.77 -7.56
C GLY A 161 -0.37 -17.65 -6.57
N ARG A 162 -1.10 -16.57 -6.97
CA ARG A 162 -1.42 -15.40 -6.16
C ARG A 162 -2.88 -14.97 -6.31
N THR A 163 -3.81 -15.93 -6.41
CA THR A 163 -5.22 -15.66 -6.67
C THR A 163 -5.85 -14.77 -5.59
N GLY A 164 -5.71 -15.12 -4.31
CA GLY A 164 -6.25 -14.32 -3.20
C GLY A 164 -5.56 -12.95 -3.08
N TYR A 165 -4.24 -12.87 -3.30
CA TYR A 165 -3.52 -11.61 -3.31
C TYR A 165 -4.01 -10.68 -4.43
N SER A 166 -4.09 -11.21 -5.66
CA SER A 166 -4.59 -10.43 -6.79
C SER A 166 -6.02 -9.96 -6.54
N SER A 167 -6.91 -10.86 -6.11
CA SER A 167 -8.30 -10.51 -5.81
C SER A 167 -8.41 -9.38 -4.78
N SER A 168 -7.64 -9.45 -3.69
CA SER A 168 -7.66 -8.40 -2.66
C SER A 168 -7.13 -7.04 -3.16
N LYS A 169 -6.12 -7.05 -4.04
CA LYS A 169 -5.60 -5.81 -4.64
C LYS A 169 -6.50 -5.23 -5.73
N PHE A 170 -7.22 -6.08 -6.49
CA PHE A 170 -8.29 -5.62 -7.38
C PHE A 170 -9.45 -4.99 -6.60
N ALA A 171 -9.88 -5.62 -5.50
CA ALA A 171 -10.94 -5.09 -4.64
C ALA A 171 -10.53 -3.71 -4.05
N MET A 172 -9.29 -3.58 -3.55
CA MET A 172 -8.73 -2.30 -3.09
C MET A 172 -8.75 -1.24 -4.20
N ASN A 173 -8.34 -1.58 -5.42
CA ASN A 173 -8.34 -0.64 -6.54
C ASN A 173 -9.75 -0.17 -6.89
N GLY A 174 -10.72 -1.09 -7.00
CA GLY A 174 -12.12 -0.76 -7.27
C GLY A 174 -12.72 0.16 -6.21
N PHE A 175 -12.50 -0.14 -4.93
CA PHE A 175 -12.93 0.71 -3.82
C PHE A 175 -12.34 2.13 -3.91
N LEU A 176 -11.02 2.25 -4.11
CA LEU A 176 -10.36 3.55 -4.17
C LEU A 176 -10.73 4.35 -5.43
N GLU A 177 -11.02 3.69 -6.55
CA GLU A 177 -11.51 4.36 -7.77
C GLU A 177 -12.91 4.92 -7.58
N ALA A 178 -13.83 4.17 -6.96
CA ALA A 178 -15.16 4.62 -6.61
C ALA A 178 -15.10 5.80 -5.63
N LEU A 179 -14.37 5.64 -4.52
CA LEU A 179 -14.19 6.67 -3.50
C LEU A 179 -13.62 7.97 -4.08
N ARG A 180 -12.67 7.88 -4.99
CA ARG A 180 -12.11 9.04 -5.70
C ARG A 180 -13.18 9.84 -6.44
N THR A 181 -14.13 9.14 -7.05
CA THR A 181 -15.23 9.78 -7.79
C THR A 181 -16.23 10.44 -6.84
N GLU A 182 -16.57 9.79 -5.73
CA GLU A 182 -17.41 10.35 -4.68
C GLU A 182 -16.81 11.65 -4.10
N LEU A 183 -15.49 11.68 -3.93
CA LEU A 183 -14.75 12.80 -3.33
C LEU A 183 -14.31 13.88 -4.33
N LEU A 184 -14.73 13.83 -5.59
CA LEU A 184 -14.21 14.68 -6.68
C LEU A 184 -14.32 16.18 -6.40
N LYS A 185 -15.37 16.61 -5.69
CA LYS A 185 -15.62 18.03 -5.38
C LYS A 185 -15.13 18.47 -4.00
N THR A 186 -14.60 17.55 -3.19
CA THR A 186 -14.21 17.84 -1.79
C THR A 186 -12.81 18.43 -1.65
N GLY A 187 -11.98 18.27 -2.66
CA GLY A 187 -10.56 18.62 -2.60
C GLY A 187 -9.69 17.51 -2.02
N VAL A 188 -10.23 16.39 -1.56
CA VAL A 188 -9.46 15.20 -1.14
C VAL A 188 -8.84 14.52 -2.36
N ASN A 189 -7.57 14.09 -2.22
CA ASN A 189 -6.91 13.27 -3.23
C ASN A 189 -6.96 11.79 -2.83
N VAL A 190 -7.30 10.90 -3.77
CA VAL A 190 -7.23 9.44 -3.57
C VAL A 190 -6.24 8.87 -4.57
N MET A 191 -5.13 8.34 -4.05
CA MET A 191 -4.03 7.81 -4.84
C MET A 191 -3.92 6.29 -4.73
N ILE A 192 -3.78 5.61 -5.87
CA ILE A 192 -3.42 4.20 -5.95
C ILE A 192 -1.94 4.11 -6.32
N ALA A 193 -1.11 3.59 -5.41
CA ALA A 193 0.30 3.37 -5.63
C ALA A 193 0.56 1.90 -5.96
N CYS A 194 1.17 1.62 -7.11
CA CYS A 194 1.42 0.27 -7.60
C CYS A 194 2.93 0.04 -7.75
N PRO A 195 3.60 -0.41 -6.70
CA PRO A 195 4.98 -0.88 -6.79
C PRO A 195 5.08 -2.05 -7.78
N GLY A 196 6.21 -2.13 -8.47
CA GLY A 196 6.61 -3.35 -9.15
C GLY A 196 7.17 -4.38 -8.16
N PHE A 197 7.98 -5.31 -8.67
CA PHE A 197 8.73 -6.20 -7.78
C PHE A 197 9.70 -5.38 -6.94
N THR A 198 9.51 -5.45 -5.62
CA THR A 198 10.26 -4.65 -4.63
C THR A 198 10.97 -5.57 -3.66
N THR A 199 12.19 -5.25 -3.29
CA THR A 199 12.92 -5.92 -2.22
C THR A 199 12.24 -5.57 -0.90
N SER A 200 11.43 -6.51 -0.38
CA SER A 200 10.69 -6.34 0.88
C SER A 200 10.32 -7.69 1.47
N ASN A 201 10.10 -7.73 2.79
CA ASN A 201 9.74 -8.95 3.52
C ASN A 201 8.41 -9.59 3.09
N ILE A 202 7.57 -8.90 2.32
CA ILE A 202 6.24 -9.39 1.90
C ILE A 202 6.30 -10.73 1.13
N ARG A 203 7.43 -11.05 0.49
CA ARG A 203 7.60 -12.30 -0.24
C ARG A 203 8.04 -13.44 0.67
N VAL A 204 8.97 -13.19 1.55
CA VAL A 204 9.41 -14.14 2.58
C VAL A 204 8.25 -14.45 3.52
N ALA A 205 7.46 -13.43 3.87
CA ALA A 205 6.25 -13.54 4.66
C ALA A 205 5.00 -13.96 3.87
N ALA A 206 5.13 -14.25 2.55
CA ALA A 206 4.00 -14.71 1.74
C ALA A 206 3.44 -16.02 2.29
N LEU A 207 2.12 -16.11 2.38
CA LEU A 207 1.44 -17.29 2.93
C LEU A 207 1.52 -18.45 1.93
N ALA A 208 1.89 -19.62 2.40
CA ALA A 208 1.78 -20.89 1.70
C ALA A 208 0.33 -21.37 1.67
N LYS A 209 0.11 -22.57 1.14
CA LYS A 209 -1.22 -23.16 0.97
C LYS A 209 -2.03 -23.29 2.27
N ASP A 210 -1.36 -23.49 3.38
CA ASP A 210 -1.88 -23.70 4.74
C ASP A 210 -1.87 -22.44 5.62
N GLY A 211 -1.48 -21.29 5.05
CA GLY A 211 -1.41 -20.02 5.77
C GLY A 211 -0.12 -19.79 6.56
N VAL A 212 0.83 -20.72 6.53
CA VAL A 212 2.16 -20.52 7.11
C VAL A 212 3.02 -19.66 6.18
N ALA A 213 3.94 -18.87 6.73
CA ALA A 213 4.86 -18.06 5.92
C ALA A 213 5.77 -18.97 5.07
N HIS A 214 5.93 -18.63 3.78
CA HIS A 214 6.70 -19.44 2.82
C HIS A 214 8.21 -19.51 3.15
N GLY A 215 8.75 -18.46 3.80
CA GLY A 215 10.15 -18.42 4.24
C GLY A 215 11.20 -18.10 3.16
N GLU A 216 10.84 -18.20 1.87
CA GLU A 216 11.77 -18.03 0.75
C GLU A 216 11.25 -17.06 -0.32
N THR A 217 12.19 -16.45 -1.07
CA THR A 217 11.87 -15.69 -2.28
C THR A 217 12.24 -16.48 -3.54
N SER A 218 11.33 -16.52 -4.52
CA SER A 218 11.54 -17.21 -5.80
C SER A 218 12.19 -16.34 -6.88
N MET A 219 12.54 -15.09 -6.57
CA MET A 219 13.04 -14.12 -7.56
C MET A 219 14.42 -13.58 -7.17
N GLU A 220 15.21 -13.21 -8.19
CA GLU A 220 16.49 -12.53 -8.02
C GLU A 220 16.30 -11.10 -7.49
N GLU A 221 16.82 -10.81 -6.30
CA GLU A 221 16.63 -9.51 -5.64
C GLU A 221 17.36 -8.36 -6.35
N GLY A 222 18.47 -8.62 -7.03
CA GLY A 222 19.31 -7.59 -7.65
C GLY A 222 18.66 -6.78 -8.78
N LYS A 223 17.51 -7.21 -9.28
CA LYS A 223 16.76 -6.51 -10.35
C LYS A 223 15.50 -5.83 -9.85
N MET A 224 15.29 -5.75 -8.53
CA MET A 224 14.09 -5.22 -7.93
C MET A 224 14.28 -3.77 -7.49
N MET A 225 13.14 -3.06 -7.37
CA MET A 225 13.12 -1.73 -6.77
C MET A 225 13.32 -1.84 -5.25
N THR A 226 14.10 -0.94 -4.64
CA THR A 226 14.23 -0.91 -3.18
C THR A 226 13.00 -0.31 -2.51
N ALA A 227 12.78 -0.63 -1.22
CA ALA A 227 11.68 -0.06 -0.45
C ALA A 227 11.82 1.46 -0.32
N GLU A 228 13.04 1.98 -0.20
CA GLU A 228 13.37 3.40 -0.12
C GLU A 228 12.97 4.14 -1.40
N LYS A 229 13.27 3.54 -2.58
CA LYS A 229 12.86 4.15 -3.86
C LYS A 229 11.34 4.16 -4.04
N VAL A 230 10.66 3.12 -3.57
CA VAL A 230 9.19 3.08 -3.55
C VAL A 230 8.64 4.17 -2.63
N ALA A 231 9.22 4.36 -1.44
CA ALA A 231 8.82 5.38 -0.48
C ALA A 231 9.01 6.80 -1.04
N GLU A 232 10.14 7.09 -1.65
CA GLU A 232 10.42 8.35 -2.36
C GLU A 232 9.33 8.65 -3.41
N LEU A 233 9.05 7.68 -4.30
CA LEU A 233 8.07 7.85 -5.37
C LEU A 233 6.63 8.02 -4.84
N ILE A 234 6.26 7.34 -3.75
CA ILE A 234 4.95 7.53 -3.11
C ILE A 234 4.87 8.93 -2.51
N SER A 235 5.89 9.37 -1.79
CA SER A 235 5.94 10.71 -1.19
C SER A 235 5.85 11.81 -2.23
N ASP A 236 6.56 11.68 -3.35
CA ASP A 236 6.45 12.59 -4.50
C ASP A 236 5.05 12.54 -5.13
N GLY A 237 4.46 11.33 -5.20
CA GLY A 237 3.10 11.14 -5.69
C GLY A 237 2.05 11.82 -4.82
N ILE A 238 2.21 11.78 -3.49
CA ILE A 238 1.35 12.48 -2.52
C ILE A 238 1.52 13.99 -2.71
N SER A 239 2.77 14.49 -2.70
CA SER A 239 3.07 15.90 -2.89
C SER A 239 2.49 16.43 -4.21
N GLY A 240 2.64 15.69 -5.30
CA GLY A 240 2.11 16.05 -6.63
C GLY A 240 0.63 15.67 -6.83
N ARG A 241 -0.09 15.19 -5.80
CA ARG A 241 -1.50 14.79 -5.85
C ARG A 241 -1.83 13.84 -7.00
N LYS A 242 -0.96 12.87 -7.25
CA LYS A 242 -1.16 11.88 -8.33
C LYS A 242 -2.35 10.97 -8.02
N ARG A 243 -3.08 10.59 -9.07
CA ARG A 243 -4.23 9.67 -8.97
C ARG A 243 -3.81 8.21 -8.95
N THR A 244 -2.89 7.85 -9.84
CA THR A 244 -2.38 6.47 -9.97
C THR A 244 -0.89 6.54 -10.28
N LEU A 245 -0.12 5.75 -9.54
CA LEU A 245 1.33 5.70 -9.66
C LEU A 245 1.77 4.25 -9.93
N ILE A 246 1.96 3.90 -11.19
CA ILE A 246 2.59 2.65 -11.60
C ILE A 246 4.10 2.93 -11.75
N MET A 247 4.91 2.31 -10.89
CA MET A 247 6.29 2.73 -10.65
C MET A 247 7.31 2.19 -11.65
N THR A 248 6.97 1.13 -12.40
CA THR A 248 7.91 0.52 -13.36
C THR A 248 7.39 0.61 -14.80
N GLY A 249 8.31 0.76 -15.77
CA GLY A 249 7.95 0.71 -17.19
C GLY A 249 7.32 -0.61 -17.60
N GLN A 250 7.87 -1.74 -17.10
CA GLN A 250 7.30 -3.07 -17.32
C GLN A 250 5.88 -3.20 -16.73
N GLY A 251 5.64 -2.64 -15.54
CA GLY A 251 4.30 -2.62 -14.93
C GLY A 251 3.30 -1.82 -15.76
N LYS A 252 3.69 -0.63 -16.27
CA LYS A 252 2.84 0.17 -17.17
C LYS A 252 2.49 -0.60 -18.43
N LEU A 253 3.48 -1.24 -19.05
CA LEU A 253 3.28 -2.06 -20.24
C LEU A 253 2.36 -3.26 -19.95
N ALA A 254 2.57 -3.97 -18.83
CA ALA A 254 1.74 -5.11 -18.45
C ALA A 254 0.27 -4.72 -18.24
N VAL A 255 0.01 -3.59 -17.57
CA VAL A 255 -1.36 -3.07 -17.38
C VAL A 255 -2.02 -2.70 -18.73
N TRP A 256 -1.28 -2.03 -19.62
CA TRP A 256 -1.77 -1.64 -20.94
C TRP A 256 -2.03 -2.87 -21.83
N MET A 257 -1.07 -3.78 -21.90
CA MET A 257 -1.18 -5.03 -22.66
C MET A 257 -2.35 -5.90 -22.20
N ASN A 258 -2.59 -5.99 -20.89
CA ASN A 258 -3.70 -6.74 -20.32
C ASN A 258 -5.07 -6.20 -20.77
N LYS A 259 -5.19 -4.89 -20.98
CA LYS A 259 -6.43 -4.26 -21.44
C LYS A 259 -6.70 -4.52 -22.94
N LEU A 260 -5.67 -4.50 -23.77
CA LEU A 260 -5.81 -4.57 -25.22
C LEU A 260 -5.64 -5.99 -25.77
N PHE A 261 -4.76 -6.79 -25.17
CA PHE A 261 -4.38 -8.11 -25.66
C PHE A 261 -4.39 -9.16 -24.52
N PRO A 262 -5.55 -9.43 -23.88
CA PRO A 262 -5.61 -10.26 -22.68
C PRO A 262 -5.05 -11.68 -22.89
N SER A 263 -5.45 -12.37 -23.97
CA SER A 263 -4.99 -13.73 -24.28
C SER A 263 -3.48 -13.82 -24.56
N PHE A 264 -2.90 -12.79 -25.16
CA PHE A 264 -1.44 -12.72 -25.34
C PHE A 264 -0.75 -12.50 -23.99
N THR A 265 -1.31 -11.63 -23.16
CA THR A 265 -0.77 -11.34 -21.83
C THR A 265 -0.83 -12.59 -20.94
N ASP A 266 -1.92 -13.39 -21.02
CA ASP A 266 -2.02 -14.68 -20.31
C ASP A 266 -0.82 -15.59 -20.62
N ARG A 267 -0.54 -15.79 -21.90
CA ARG A 267 0.58 -16.64 -22.35
C ARG A 267 1.93 -16.10 -21.89
N LYS A 268 2.13 -14.79 -21.94
CA LYS A 268 3.39 -14.15 -21.48
C LYS A 268 3.57 -14.26 -19.98
N VAL A 269 2.52 -14.03 -19.21
CA VAL A 269 2.54 -14.18 -17.74
C VAL A 269 2.79 -15.65 -17.38
N PHE A 270 2.11 -16.60 -18.02
CA PHE A 270 2.37 -18.03 -17.84
C PHE A 270 3.86 -18.35 -18.06
N SER A 271 4.41 -17.98 -19.23
CA SER A 271 5.83 -18.18 -19.56
C SER A 271 6.80 -17.56 -18.55
N LEU A 272 6.46 -16.40 -17.98
CA LEU A 272 7.29 -15.73 -16.97
C LEU A 272 7.30 -16.52 -15.66
N PHE A 273 6.14 -16.95 -15.20
CA PHE A 273 6.00 -17.68 -13.93
C PHE A 273 6.46 -19.12 -14.00
N ALA A 274 6.41 -19.76 -15.19
CA ALA A 274 6.99 -21.07 -15.44
C ALA A 274 8.53 -21.08 -15.39
N LYS A 275 9.17 -19.90 -15.47
CA LYS A 275 10.64 -19.74 -15.37
C LYS A 275 11.12 -19.31 -13.99
N GLU A 276 10.23 -19.14 -13.01
CA GLU A 276 10.63 -18.84 -11.63
C GLU A 276 11.48 -19.99 -11.05
N LYS A 277 12.34 -19.68 -10.09
CA LYS A 277 12.98 -20.71 -9.26
C LYS A 277 11.87 -21.45 -8.48
N ASN A 278 11.77 -22.76 -8.64
CA ASN A 278 10.68 -23.59 -8.10
C ASN A 278 9.30 -23.17 -8.63
N PRO A 279 9.01 -23.29 -9.95
CA PRO A 279 7.77 -22.81 -10.50
C PRO A 279 6.58 -23.62 -10.00
N LEU A 280 5.46 -22.93 -9.71
CA LEU A 280 4.20 -23.58 -9.32
C LEU A 280 3.42 -24.10 -10.54
N ILE A 281 3.65 -23.53 -11.72
CA ILE A 281 3.02 -23.91 -12.99
C ILE A 281 4.10 -24.39 -13.95
N LYS A 282 3.80 -25.44 -14.73
CA LYS A 282 4.71 -26.05 -15.71
C LYS A 282 4.16 -25.96 -17.12
#